data_e713444f326259f6b94d0d47499e54bb
#
_entry.id   e713444f326259f6b94d0d47499e54bb
#
_cell.length_a   1.000
_cell.length_b   1.000
_cell.length_c   1.000
_cell.angle_alpha   90.00
_cell.angle_beta   90.00
_cell.angle_gamma   90.00
#
_symmetry.space_group_name_H-M   'P 1'
#
loop_
_entity.id
_entity.type
_entity.pdbx_description
1 polymer ?
#
loop_
_entity_poly.entity_id
_entity_poly.type
_entity_poly.pdbx_seq_one_letter_code
_entity_poly.pdbx_strand_id
1 'polypeptide(L)'
;MAALTEDFDVAALEKSALKGAVLLRSIGSKWRLLILCQLVQAEKSVGELERAIGLSQSALSQHLMVLRRHELVKTRRAAQQIFYSLNGTEVSAILNTLHDLYCGPAEKRRRKSPAR
;
A
#
# COMPACT_ATOMS: atom_id res chain seq x y z
N MET A 1 14.90 -15.96 -4.13
CA MET A 1 15.28 -15.67 -2.74
C MET A 1 16.59 -16.28 -2.31
N ALA A 2 17.46 -16.44 -3.26
CA ALA A 2 18.75 -17.01 -2.93
C ALA A 2 19.48 -16.22 -1.85
N ALA A 3 19.26 -14.92 -1.84
CA ALA A 3 19.92 -14.06 -0.87
C ALA A 3 19.53 -14.38 0.57
N LEU A 4 18.39 -15.01 0.77
CA LEU A 4 17.94 -15.32 2.13
C LEU A 4 18.65 -16.52 2.73
N THR A 5 19.39 -17.24 1.92
CA THR A 5 20.11 -18.43 2.42
C THR A 5 21.59 -18.14 2.64
N GLU A 6 22.01 -16.91 2.39
CA GLU A 6 23.39 -16.53 2.51
C GLU A 6 23.67 -15.99 3.88
N ASP A 7 24.88 -15.55 4.09
CA ASP A 7 25.34 -15.01 5.33
C ASP A 7 24.39 -14.01 5.93
N PHE A 8 23.76 -14.35 7.03
CA PHE A 8 22.97 -13.40 7.76
C PHE A 8 23.76 -12.86 8.92
N ASP A 9 23.95 -11.56 8.90
CA ASP A 9 24.35 -10.84 10.06
C ASP A 9 23.09 -10.59 10.87
N VAL A 10 23.02 -11.12 12.07
CA VAL A 10 21.83 -11.03 12.90
C VAL A 10 21.41 -9.58 13.11
N ALA A 11 22.39 -8.69 13.35
CA ALA A 11 22.06 -7.30 13.57
C ALA A 11 21.43 -6.65 12.34
N ALA A 12 21.95 -6.98 11.17
CA ALA A 12 21.39 -6.46 9.93
C ALA A 12 20.00 -7.02 9.67
N LEU A 13 19.81 -8.30 9.99
CA LEU A 13 18.52 -8.94 9.84
C LEU A 13 17.49 -8.31 10.77
N GLU A 14 17.88 -8.01 11.99
CA GLU A 14 16.97 -7.36 12.93
C GLU A 14 16.52 -6.00 12.43
N LYS A 15 17.45 -5.22 11.89
CA LYS A 15 17.07 -3.91 11.33
C LYS A 15 16.11 -4.06 10.18
N SER A 16 16.37 -5.00 9.28
CA SER A 16 15.49 -5.25 8.14
C SER A 16 14.12 -5.71 8.60
N ALA A 17 14.09 -6.59 9.59
CA ALA A 17 12.83 -7.09 10.11
C ALA A 17 12.02 -5.97 10.76
N LEU A 18 12.67 -5.07 11.46
CA LEU A 18 11.98 -3.95 12.08
C LEU A 18 11.36 -3.05 11.01
N LYS A 19 12.13 -2.70 9.99
CA LYS A 19 11.60 -1.88 8.90
C LYS A 19 10.44 -2.57 8.20
N GLY A 20 10.59 -3.85 7.93
CA GLY A 20 9.53 -4.61 7.29
C GLY A 20 8.29 -4.69 8.13
N ALA A 21 8.46 -4.89 9.43
CA ALA A 21 7.32 -4.98 10.34
C ALA A 21 6.57 -3.65 10.42
N VAL A 22 7.30 -2.54 10.45
CA VAL A 22 6.66 -1.22 10.46
C VAL A 22 5.88 -1.01 9.17
N LEU A 23 6.49 -1.34 8.05
CA LEU A 23 5.84 -1.19 6.75
C LEU A 23 4.57 -2.03 6.68
N LEU A 24 4.66 -3.28 7.07
CA LEU A 24 3.51 -4.18 7.00
C LEU A 24 2.39 -3.73 7.92
N ARG A 25 2.72 -3.25 9.12
CA ARG A 25 1.70 -2.73 10.02
C ARG A 25 1.03 -1.48 9.44
N SER A 26 1.81 -0.64 8.79
CA SER A 26 1.24 0.58 8.21
C SER A 26 0.28 0.27 7.08
N ILE A 27 0.52 -0.81 6.35
CA ILE A 27 -0.34 -1.23 5.26
C ILE A 27 -1.47 -2.12 5.75
N GLY A 28 -1.30 -2.80 6.88
CA GLY A 28 -2.15 -3.89 7.32
C GLY A 28 -3.52 -3.49 7.84
N SER A 29 -4.24 -2.75 7.04
CA SER A 29 -5.60 -2.35 7.32
C SER A 29 -6.34 -2.42 5.99
N LYS A 30 -7.51 -3.01 6.00
CA LYS A 30 -8.33 -3.09 4.79
C LYS A 30 -8.49 -1.71 4.16
N TRP A 31 -8.77 -0.72 4.98
CA TRP A 31 -9.03 0.62 4.46
C TRP A 31 -7.77 1.28 3.91
N ARG A 32 -6.65 1.10 4.60
CA ARG A 32 -5.40 1.66 4.09
C ARG A 32 -4.96 0.96 2.82
N LEU A 33 -5.19 -0.36 2.74
CA LEU A 33 -4.91 -1.07 1.49
C LEU A 33 -5.75 -0.54 0.35
N LEU A 34 -7.03 -0.29 0.60
CA LEU A 34 -7.90 0.25 -0.45
C LEU A 34 -7.43 1.61 -0.92
N ILE A 35 -7.02 2.46 0.02
CA ILE A 35 -6.48 3.77 -0.33
C ILE A 35 -5.26 3.63 -1.22
N LEU A 36 -4.32 2.79 -0.79
CA LEU A 36 -3.08 2.62 -1.53
C LEU A 36 -3.33 2.03 -2.92
N CYS A 37 -4.27 1.11 -3.02
CA CYS A 37 -4.60 0.52 -4.32
C CYS A 37 -5.16 1.56 -5.27
N GLN A 38 -5.95 2.49 -4.76
CA GLN A 38 -6.44 3.60 -5.60
C GLN A 38 -5.28 4.43 -6.12
N LEU A 39 -4.28 4.61 -5.29
CA LEU A 39 -3.13 5.46 -5.66
C LEU A 39 -2.15 4.76 -6.58
N VAL A 40 -2.23 3.44 -6.71
CA VAL A 40 -1.41 2.73 -7.69
C VAL A 40 -1.74 3.22 -9.09
N GLN A 41 -3.00 3.49 -9.34
CA GLN A 41 -3.45 3.87 -10.67
C GLN A 41 -3.05 5.29 -11.03
N ALA A 42 -3.21 6.19 -10.08
CA ALA A 42 -2.95 7.61 -10.34
C ALA A 42 -3.03 8.38 -9.05
N GLU A 43 -2.48 9.57 -9.09
CA GLU A 43 -2.65 10.54 -8.02
C GLU A 43 -4.14 10.85 -7.85
N LYS A 44 -4.58 10.98 -6.59
CA LYS A 44 -5.98 11.21 -6.29
C LYS A 44 -6.12 12.28 -5.23
N SER A 45 -7.17 13.07 -5.36
CA SER A 45 -7.53 14.03 -4.33
C SER A 45 -8.28 13.32 -3.20
N VAL A 46 -8.39 13.99 -2.07
CA VAL A 46 -9.15 13.45 -0.94
C VAL A 46 -10.60 13.17 -1.36
N GLY A 47 -11.20 14.10 -2.11
CA GLY A 47 -12.56 13.89 -2.56
C GLY A 47 -12.72 12.67 -3.45
N GLU A 48 -11.75 12.45 -4.33
CA GLU A 48 -11.79 11.26 -5.18
C GLU A 48 -11.67 9.99 -4.36
N LEU A 49 -10.81 10.01 -3.35
CA LEU A 49 -10.66 8.85 -2.47
C LEU A 49 -11.92 8.58 -1.68
N GLU A 50 -12.56 9.64 -1.19
CA GLU A 50 -13.82 9.50 -0.47
C GLU A 50 -14.86 8.78 -1.34
N ARG A 51 -15.02 9.24 -2.55
CA ARG A 51 -16.01 8.68 -3.45
C ARG A 51 -15.70 7.24 -3.83
N ALA A 52 -14.43 6.96 -4.02
CA ALA A 52 -14.02 5.62 -4.44
C ALA A 52 -14.15 4.59 -3.32
N ILE A 53 -13.89 4.99 -2.09
CA ILE A 53 -13.77 4.04 -0.99
C ILE A 53 -15.00 4.01 -0.11
N GLY A 54 -15.68 5.13 0.03
CA GLY A 54 -16.90 5.17 0.81
C GLY A 54 -16.71 5.39 2.30
N LEU A 55 -15.52 5.82 2.70
CA LEU A 55 -15.29 6.19 4.09
C LEU A 55 -15.72 7.62 4.32
N SER A 56 -16.06 7.94 5.57
CA SER A 56 -16.27 9.33 5.94
C SER A 56 -14.96 10.08 5.81
N GLN A 57 -15.06 11.39 5.64
CA GLN A 57 -13.87 12.21 5.51
C GLN A 57 -12.99 12.10 6.76
N SER A 58 -13.62 12.03 7.91
CA SER A 58 -12.90 11.93 9.18
C SER A 58 -12.08 10.65 9.25
N ALA A 59 -12.71 9.52 8.91
CA ALA A 59 -12.01 8.25 8.93
C ALA A 59 -10.91 8.19 7.87
N LEU A 60 -11.22 8.71 6.69
CA LEU A 60 -10.25 8.74 5.61
C LEU A 60 -9.03 9.57 6.01
N SER A 61 -9.27 10.73 6.63
CA SER A 61 -8.17 11.59 7.05
C SER A 61 -7.26 10.92 8.05
N GLN A 62 -7.84 10.13 8.96
CA GLN A 62 -7.03 9.41 9.93
C GLN A 62 -6.13 8.39 9.26
N HIS A 63 -6.68 7.65 8.32
CA HIS A 63 -5.87 6.68 7.59
C HIS A 63 -4.79 7.34 6.75
N LEU A 64 -5.13 8.45 6.10
CA LEU A 64 -4.15 9.19 5.32
C LEU A 64 -3.03 9.73 6.20
N MET A 65 -3.37 10.16 7.41
CA MET A 65 -2.36 10.63 8.35
C MET A 65 -1.37 9.54 8.71
N VAL A 66 -1.86 8.32 8.95
CA VAL A 66 -0.99 7.19 9.25
C VAL A 66 -0.07 6.92 8.07
N LEU A 67 -0.63 6.86 6.87
CA LEU A 67 0.17 6.58 5.67
C LEU A 67 1.21 7.66 5.43
N ARG A 68 0.85 8.90 5.67
CA ARG A 68 1.78 10.00 5.47
C ARG A 68 2.88 9.99 6.53
N ARG A 69 2.53 9.69 7.77
CA ARG A 69 3.51 9.62 8.86
C ARG A 69 4.59 8.58 8.56
N HIS A 70 4.19 7.47 7.98
CA HIS A 70 5.13 6.41 7.62
C HIS A 70 5.69 6.57 6.21
N GLU A 71 5.42 7.70 5.58
CA GLU A 71 5.99 8.07 4.29
C GLU A 71 5.64 7.09 3.17
N LEU A 72 4.48 6.49 3.27
CA LEU A 72 3.99 5.62 2.20
C LEU A 72 3.29 6.41 1.11
N VAL A 73 2.85 7.60 1.43
CA VAL A 73 2.24 8.51 0.48
C VAL A 73 2.88 9.89 0.61
N LYS A 74 2.81 10.63 -0.46
CA LYS A 74 3.24 12.03 -0.48
C LYS A 74 2.10 12.86 -1.01
N THR A 75 2.17 14.16 -0.77
CA THR A 75 1.09 15.07 -1.13
C THR A 75 1.62 16.21 -1.97
N ARG A 76 0.73 16.78 -2.76
CA ARG A 76 0.99 18.07 -3.38
C ARG A 76 -0.30 18.88 -3.34
N ARG A 77 -0.15 20.17 -3.27
CA ARG A 77 -1.29 21.06 -3.26
C ARG A 77 -1.45 21.68 -4.64
N ALA A 78 -2.66 21.68 -5.15
CA ALA A 78 -2.97 22.33 -6.41
C ALA A 78 -4.29 23.06 -6.20
N ALA A 79 -4.24 24.39 -6.34
CA ALA A 79 -5.37 25.25 -6.04
C ALA A 79 -5.77 24.99 -4.58
N GLN A 80 -7.00 24.57 -4.32
CA GLN A 80 -7.45 24.34 -2.97
C GLN A 80 -7.57 22.87 -2.64
N GLN A 81 -6.98 22.02 -3.47
CA GLN A 81 -7.05 20.59 -3.25
C GLN A 81 -5.70 20.02 -2.90
N ILE A 82 -5.73 18.96 -2.11
CA ILE A 82 -4.54 18.20 -1.80
C ILE A 82 -4.65 16.87 -2.50
N PHE A 83 -3.61 16.53 -3.25
CA PHE A 83 -3.53 15.29 -3.99
C PHE A 83 -2.53 14.37 -3.33
N TYR A 84 -2.88 13.10 -3.28
CA TYR A 84 -2.04 12.05 -2.69
C TYR A 84 -1.52 11.14 -3.78
N SER A 85 -0.29 10.69 -3.61
CA SER A 85 0.30 9.70 -4.51
C SER A 85 1.20 8.80 -3.70
N LEU A 86 1.55 7.65 -4.27
CA LEU A 86 2.45 6.72 -3.60
C LEU A 86 3.83 7.32 -3.50
N ASN A 87 4.52 6.99 -2.42
CA ASN A 87 5.85 7.48 -2.16
C ASN A 87 6.81 6.30 -2.00
N GLY A 88 7.74 6.18 -2.95
CA GLY A 88 8.73 5.12 -2.88
C GLY A 88 8.31 3.87 -3.61
N THR A 89 9.30 2.99 -3.80
CA THR A 89 9.08 1.77 -4.58
C THR A 89 8.65 0.60 -3.73
N GLU A 90 8.91 0.63 -2.43
CA GLU A 90 8.59 -0.48 -1.55
C GLU A 90 7.09 -0.73 -1.48
N VAL A 91 6.32 0.34 -1.28
CA VAL A 91 4.88 0.19 -1.18
C VAL A 91 4.30 -0.27 -2.51
N SER A 92 4.81 0.26 -3.61
CA SER A 92 4.35 -0.17 -4.93
C SER A 92 4.63 -1.64 -5.16
N ALA A 93 5.81 -2.10 -4.78
CA ALA A 93 6.18 -3.50 -4.97
C ALA A 93 5.25 -4.43 -4.19
N ILE A 94 4.95 -4.05 -2.95
CA ILE A 94 4.05 -4.88 -2.14
C ILE A 94 2.65 -4.89 -2.73
N LEU A 95 2.16 -3.73 -3.14
CA LEU A 95 0.81 -3.65 -3.71
C LEU A 95 0.71 -4.44 -5.00
N ASN A 96 1.74 -4.38 -5.84
CA ASN A 96 1.73 -5.14 -7.08
C ASN A 96 1.75 -6.63 -6.80
N THR A 97 2.50 -7.07 -5.79
CA THR A 97 2.52 -8.47 -5.39
C THR A 97 1.15 -8.93 -4.93
N LEU A 98 0.51 -8.13 -4.08
CA LEU A 98 -0.82 -8.47 -3.59
C LEU A 98 -1.82 -8.50 -4.74
N HIS A 99 -1.71 -7.56 -5.65
CA HIS A 99 -2.60 -7.53 -6.80
C HIS A 99 -2.43 -8.81 -7.64
N ASP A 100 -1.20 -9.21 -7.88
CA ASP A 100 -0.95 -10.42 -8.65
C ASP A 100 -1.51 -11.65 -7.95
N LEU A 101 -1.43 -11.69 -6.63
CA LEU A 101 -1.90 -12.84 -5.87
C LEU A 101 -3.42 -12.92 -5.83
N TYR A 102 -4.10 -11.79 -5.72
CA TYR A 102 -5.53 -11.80 -5.44
C TYR A 102 -6.39 -11.19 -6.52
N CYS A 103 -5.83 -10.37 -7.39
CA CYS A 103 -6.59 -9.65 -8.41
C CYS A 103 -5.97 -9.78 -9.79
N GLY A 104 -5.16 -10.81 -10.02
CA GLY A 104 -4.48 -10.97 -11.28
C GLY A 104 -5.42 -11.10 -12.46
N PRO A 105 -4.89 -11.34 -13.67
CA PRO A 105 -5.73 -11.50 -14.85
C PRO A 105 -6.77 -12.58 -14.65
N ALA A 106 -7.88 -12.45 -15.37
CA ALA A 106 -9.02 -13.33 -15.17
C ALA A 106 -8.68 -14.80 -15.25
N GLU A 107 -7.90 -15.20 -16.24
CA GLU A 107 -7.58 -16.60 -16.36
C GLU A 107 -6.65 -17.08 -15.24
N LYS A 108 -5.77 -16.20 -14.78
CA LYS A 108 -4.92 -16.52 -13.64
C LYS A 108 -5.72 -16.69 -12.38
N ARG A 109 -6.71 -15.83 -12.18
CA ARG A 109 -7.58 -15.93 -11.01
C ARG A 109 -8.38 -17.20 -11.03
N ARG A 110 -8.89 -17.57 -12.20
CA ARG A 110 -9.67 -18.81 -12.31
C ARG A 110 -8.83 -20.02 -11.95
N ARG A 111 -7.59 -20.04 -12.38
CA ARG A 111 -6.72 -21.17 -12.04
C ARG A 111 -6.41 -21.22 -10.56
N LYS A 112 -6.31 -20.07 -9.93
CA LYS A 112 -5.93 -20.02 -8.52
C LYS A 112 -7.06 -20.35 -7.59
N SER A 113 -8.29 -20.15 -7.99
CA SER A 113 -9.39 -20.36 -7.08
C SER A 113 -10.49 -21.17 -7.72
N PRO A 114 -10.16 -22.33 -8.24
CA PRO A 114 -11.18 -23.15 -8.90
C PRO A 114 -12.21 -23.69 -7.92
N ALA A 115 -11.82 -23.83 -6.69
CA ALA A 115 -12.71 -24.41 -5.70
C ALA A 115 -13.70 -23.44 -5.11
N ARG A 116 -13.63 -22.21 -5.51
CA ARG A 116 -14.51 -21.21 -4.95
C ARG A 116 -15.86 -21.15 -5.60
#